data_5740ff096895b55b9dc0affc7f0a3e0f
#
_entry.id   5740ff096895b55b9dc0affc7f0a3e0f
#
_cell.length_a   1.000
_cell.length_b   1.000
_cell.length_c   1.000
_cell.angle_alpha   90.00
_cell.angle_beta   90.00
_cell.angle_gamma   90.00
#
_symmetry.space_group_name_H-M   'P 1'
#
loop_
_entity.id
_entity.type
_entity.pdbx_description
1 polymer ?
#
loop_
_entity_poly.entity_id
_entity_poly.type
_entity_poly.pdbx_seq_one_letter_code
_entity_poly.pdbx_strand_id
1 'polypeptide(L)'
;MKALECSTTDIAPTISRLLKVPMVPPSGRPIPEVENYAKERGCKKAVIIVVDSLGYSLYCRLFPVMKNLHGITEKGLLFKCRSPATITSPAIASIFTGYIPEEHNIYSTADIYSETAKDSENPRLRSIMEWACRAGMKASAVIETEGAESFRGRIKNFYGVPNSEDILDYDSKITEYALHALKEKPDILAVHLRALDRYSHRAETWKEMKKAAKAIDKNLEKIFQNAEKGTIFFICGDHAVHGGDKWLKKATHEEIKNHENNYVALIVGCDY
;
A
#
# COMPACT_ATOMS: atom_id res chain seq x y z
N MET A 1 -9.52 6.69 18.50
CA MET A 1 -8.03 6.83 18.49
C MET A 1 -7.70 8.09 17.71
N LYS A 2 -6.79 8.96 18.19
CA LYS A 2 -6.34 10.13 17.42
C LYS A 2 -5.30 9.63 16.41
N ALA A 3 -5.53 9.86 15.12
CA ALA A 3 -4.58 9.49 14.08
C ALA A 3 -3.36 10.41 14.14
N LEU A 4 -2.19 9.84 13.90
CA LEU A 4 -0.94 10.55 13.66
C LEU A 4 -0.93 11.07 12.21
N GLU A 5 -0.06 12.02 11.88
CA GLU A 5 0.04 12.55 10.51
C GLU A 5 1.39 12.19 9.89
N CYS A 6 1.36 11.84 8.60
CA CYS A 6 2.54 11.52 7.80
C CYS A 6 2.27 11.75 6.30
N SER A 7 3.24 11.41 5.45
CA SER A 7 3.08 11.26 4.01
C SER A 7 3.21 9.79 3.61
N THR A 8 2.57 9.37 2.51
CA THR A 8 2.80 8.03 1.96
C THR A 8 4.23 7.85 1.44
N THR A 9 4.94 8.93 1.11
CA THR A 9 6.37 8.89 0.80
C THR A 9 7.26 8.47 1.98
N ASP A 10 6.75 8.55 3.21
CA ASP A 10 7.50 8.19 4.41
C ASP A 10 7.60 6.68 4.63
N ILE A 11 6.81 5.87 3.89
CA ILE A 11 6.75 4.41 4.04
C ILE A 11 8.07 3.76 3.64
N ALA A 12 8.57 4.02 2.43
CA ALA A 12 9.81 3.40 1.95
C ALA A 12 11.04 3.74 2.82
N PRO A 13 11.31 4.99 3.21
CA PRO A 13 12.43 5.31 4.09
C PRO A 13 12.25 4.74 5.51
N THR A 14 11.02 4.59 6.01
CA THR A 14 10.76 3.90 7.28
C THR A 14 11.18 2.44 7.21
N ILE A 15 10.75 1.72 6.16
CA ILE A 15 11.13 0.31 5.94
C ILE A 15 12.64 0.18 5.73
N SER A 16 13.25 1.10 4.95
CA SER A 16 14.70 1.14 4.75
C SER A 16 15.45 1.16 6.09
N ARG A 17 15.03 2.01 7.03
CA ARG A 17 15.66 2.08 8.37
C ARG A 17 15.39 0.84 9.21
N LEU A 18 14.16 0.34 9.22
CA LEU A 18 13.79 -0.85 9.97
C LEU A 18 14.61 -2.08 9.56
N LEU A 19 14.78 -2.28 8.26
CA LEU A 19 15.46 -3.43 7.70
C LEU A 19 16.94 -3.17 7.38
N LYS A 20 17.44 -1.96 7.68
CA LYS A 20 18.82 -1.52 7.41
C LYS A 20 19.21 -1.64 5.93
N VAL A 21 18.25 -1.36 5.04
CA VAL A 21 18.47 -1.30 3.60
C VAL A 21 19.13 0.02 3.24
N PRO A 22 20.28 0.02 2.52
CA PRO A 22 21.00 1.26 2.18
C PRO A 22 20.31 1.99 1.02
N MET A 23 19.25 2.72 1.33
CA MET A 23 18.48 3.52 0.39
C MET A 23 19.05 4.94 0.29
N VAL A 24 19.15 5.48 -0.92
CA VAL A 24 19.44 6.92 -1.10
C VAL A 24 18.30 7.73 -0.49
N PRO A 25 18.59 8.73 0.37
CA PRO A 25 17.55 9.49 1.05
C PRO A 25 16.55 10.13 0.09
N PRO A 26 15.26 9.78 0.15
CA PRO A 26 14.22 10.43 -0.65
C PRO A 26 13.70 11.71 0.03
N SER A 27 12.67 12.33 -0.56
CA SER A 27 11.93 13.45 0.06
C SER A 27 11.12 13.01 1.28
N GLY A 28 10.64 11.76 1.29
CA GLY A 28 10.00 11.15 2.46
C GLY A 28 10.97 10.95 3.63
N ARG A 29 10.44 10.86 4.83
CA ARG A 29 11.22 10.73 6.07
C ARG A 29 10.75 9.50 6.86
N PRO A 30 11.68 8.78 7.53
CA PRO A 30 11.29 7.70 8.42
C PRO A 30 10.33 8.18 9.52
N ILE A 31 9.33 7.37 9.85
CA ILE A 31 8.31 7.64 10.87
C ILE A 31 8.81 7.11 12.22
N PRO A 32 9.20 7.98 13.17
CA PRO A 32 9.82 7.54 14.43
C PRO A 32 8.90 6.64 15.27
N GLU A 33 7.59 6.88 15.25
CA GLU A 33 6.60 6.09 15.98
C GLU A 33 6.57 4.64 15.48
N VAL A 34 6.71 4.44 14.15
CA VAL A 34 6.78 3.11 13.54
C VAL A 34 8.09 2.43 13.87
N GLU A 35 9.21 3.16 13.86
CA GLU A 35 10.52 2.62 14.23
C GLU A 35 10.51 2.10 15.68
N ASN A 36 9.98 2.87 16.61
CA ASN A 36 9.85 2.49 18.02
C ASN A 36 8.93 1.28 18.18
N TYR A 37 7.75 1.30 17.55
CA TYR A 37 6.78 0.21 17.55
C TYR A 37 7.39 -1.11 17.05
N ALA A 38 8.10 -1.05 15.93
CA ALA A 38 8.75 -2.22 15.34
C ALA A 38 9.89 -2.76 16.20
N LYS A 39 10.70 -1.88 16.79
CA LYS A 39 11.81 -2.24 17.69
C LYS A 39 11.30 -2.96 18.93
N GLU A 40 10.27 -2.45 19.58
CA GLU A 40 9.65 -3.07 20.78
C GLU A 40 9.14 -4.48 20.50
N ARG A 41 8.69 -4.76 19.27
CA ARG A 41 8.14 -6.06 18.85
C ARG A 41 9.14 -6.95 18.11
N GLY A 42 10.37 -6.49 17.95
CA GLY A 42 11.43 -7.25 17.26
C GLY A 42 11.14 -7.55 15.79
N CYS A 43 10.42 -6.64 15.11
CA CYS A 43 10.08 -6.82 13.69
C CYS A 43 11.34 -6.79 12.81
N LYS A 44 11.44 -7.77 11.90
CA LYS A 44 12.59 -7.94 10.99
C LYS A 44 12.19 -8.14 9.53
N LYS A 45 10.90 -8.17 9.24
CA LYS A 45 10.31 -8.33 7.91
C LYS A 45 9.21 -7.31 7.73
N ALA A 46 8.92 -6.92 6.49
CA ALA A 46 7.89 -5.95 6.18
C ALA A 46 6.95 -6.46 5.07
N VAL A 47 5.66 -6.22 5.23
CA VAL A 47 4.66 -6.41 4.18
C VAL A 47 3.96 -5.08 3.94
N ILE A 48 4.03 -4.59 2.71
CA ILE A 48 3.31 -3.40 2.25
C ILE A 48 2.06 -3.88 1.52
N ILE A 49 0.89 -3.49 2.00
CA ILE A 49 -0.38 -3.78 1.34
C ILE A 49 -1.00 -2.46 0.93
N VAL A 50 -0.98 -2.19 -0.36
CA VAL A 50 -1.70 -1.05 -0.93
C VAL A 50 -3.13 -1.47 -1.17
N VAL A 51 -4.07 -0.77 -0.57
CA VAL A 51 -5.51 -0.92 -0.80
C VAL A 51 -5.96 0.29 -1.61
N ASP A 52 -6.14 0.09 -2.90
CA ASP A 52 -6.46 1.12 -3.87
C ASP A 52 -7.67 1.95 -3.42
N SER A 53 -7.52 3.26 -3.40
CA SER A 53 -8.53 4.23 -2.95
C SER A 53 -8.94 4.14 -1.47
N LEU A 54 -8.10 3.61 -0.57
CA LEU A 54 -8.38 3.61 0.87
C LEU A 54 -8.15 5.02 1.47
N GLY A 55 -8.97 5.99 1.06
CA GLY A 55 -8.99 7.32 1.65
C GLY A 55 -9.28 7.27 3.15
N TYR A 56 -8.70 8.20 3.92
CA TYR A 56 -8.84 8.22 5.38
C TYR A 56 -10.30 8.29 5.84
N SER A 57 -11.10 9.19 5.26
CA SER A 57 -12.53 9.30 5.59
C SER A 57 -13.32 8.06 5.17
N LEU A 58 -12.97 7.44 4.05
CA LEU A 58 -13.59 6.19 3.61
C LEU A 58 -13.26 5.05 4.58
N TYR A 59 -12.01 4.92 5.00
CA TYR A 59 -11.60 3.95 6.01
C TYR A 59 -12.41 4.12 7.30
N CYS A 60 -12.51 5.34 7.84
CA CYS A 60 -13.29 5.60 9.06
C CYS A 60 -14.77 5.17 8.94
N ARG A 61 -15.36 5.27 7.75
CA ARG A 61 -16.73 4.81 7.49
C ARG A 61 -16.85 3.30 7.30
N LEU A 62 -15.82 2.65 6.74
CA LEU A 62 -15.79 1.20 6.51
C LEU A 62 -15.25 0.40 7.71
N PHE A 63 -14.55 1.06 8.62
CA PHE A 63 -13.98 0.48 9.83
C PHE A 63 -14.89 -0.55 10.55
N PRO A 64 -16.22 -0.31 10.76
CA PRO A 64 -17.06 -1.27 11.45
C PRO A 64 -17.26 -2.60 10.72
N VAL A 65 -16.94 -2.68 9.43
CA VAL A 65 -17.09 -3.91 8.62
C VAL A 65 -15.76 -4.55 8.24
N MET A 66 -14.64 -3.88 8.52
CA MET A 66 -13.27 -4.39 8.30
C MET A 66 -12.67 -4.85 9.63
N LYS A 67 -13.20 -5.94 10.17
CA LYS A 67 -12.92 -6.39 11.55
C LYS A 67 -11.47 -6.81 11.77
N ASN A 68 -10.86 -7.46 10.79
CA ASN A 68 -9.47 -7.93 10.89
C ASN A 68 -8.50 -6.73 10.83
N LEU A 69 -8.75 -5.79 9.91
CA LEU A 69 -7.99 -4.55 9.84
C LEU A 69 -8.19 -3.69 11.10
N HIS A 70 -9.42 -3.67 11.63
CA HIS A 70 -9.73 -3.02 12.91
C HIS A 70 -8.88 -3.61 14.04
N GLY A 71 -8.82 -4.94 14.17
CA GLY A 71 -8.02 -5.60 15.21
C GLY A 71 -6.55 -5.24 15.15
N ILE A 72 -5.97 -5.09 13.95
CA ILE A 72 -4.61 -4.56 13.78
C ILE A 72 -4.51 -3.10 14.22
N THR A 73 -5.48 -2.27 13.83
CA THR A 73 -5.49 -0.85 14.17
C THR A 73 -5.55 -0.60 15.68
N GLU A 74 -6.32 -1.42 16.41
CA GLU A 74 -6.42 -1.29 17.88
C GLU A 74 -5.12 -1.62 18.63
N LYS A 75 -4.32 -2.54 18.08
CA LYS A 75 -3.05 -2.98 18.66
C LYS A 75 -1.83 -2.26 18.08
N GLY A 76 -2.03 -1.54 16.99
CA GLY A 76 -1.01 -0.90 16.18
C GLY A 76 -1.09 0.62 16.18
N LEU A 77 -0.72 1.20 15.05
CA LEU A 77 -0.70 2.63 14.82
C LEU A 77 -1.62 2.98 13.63
N LEU A 78 -2.36 4.08 13.77
CA LEU A 78 -3.19 4.65 12.70
C LEU A 78 -2.67 6.03 12.34
N PHE A 79 -2.41 6.23 11.05
CA PHE A 79 -1.99 7.51 10.49
C PHE A 79 -3.00 8.02 9.48
N LYS A 80 -3.15 9.33 9.48
CA LYS A 80 -3.77 10.10 8.40
C LYS A 80 -2.65 10.62 7.50
N CYS A 81 -2.38 9.93 6.40
CA CYS A 81 -1.28 10.23 5.51
C CYS A 81 -1.71 11.06 4.31
N ARG A 82 -0.93 12.06 3.96
CA ARG A 82 -1.11 12.78 2.72
C ARG A 82 -0.47 11.98 1.58
N SER A 83 -1.26 11.66 0.54
CA SER A 83 -0.71 11.12 -0.69
C SER A 83 -0.35 12.26 -1.65
N PRO A 84 0.84 12.22 -2.30
CA PRO A 84 1.28 13.26 -3.23
C PRO A 84 0.61 13.16 -4.60
N ALA A 85 -0.12 12.08 -4.87
CA ALA A 85 -0.80 11.86 -6.15
C ALA A 85 -2.24 11.38 -5.95
N THR A 86 -3.12 11.71 -6.88
CA THR A 86 -4.55 11.38 -6.84
C THR A 86 -4.94 10.23 -7.78
N ILE A 87 -3.96 9.59 -8.42
CA ILE A 87 -4.13 8.43 -9.28
C ILE A 87 -3.11 7.35 -8.94
N THR A 88 -3.46 6.10 -9.21
CA THR A 88 -2.78 4.89 -8.73
C THR A 88 -1.29 4.83 -9.05
N SER A 89 -0.88 4.95 -10.32
CA SER A 89 0.51 4.70 -10.71
C SER A 89 1.52 5.65 -10.06
N PRO A 90 1.36 7.00 -10.08
CA PRO A 90 2.28 7.89 -9.37
C PRO A 90 2.20 7.75 -7.85
N ALA A 91 1.02 7.45 -7.29
CA ALA A 91 0.86 7.27 -5.85
C ALA A 91 1.61 6.01 -5.36
N ILE A 92 1.47 4.88 -6.06
CA ILE A 92 2.21 3.64 -5.77
C ILE A 92 3.72 3.85 -5.95
N ALA A 93 4.14 4.55 -7.02
CA ALA A 93 5.55 4.89 -7.20
C ALA A 93 6.09 5.68 -6.00
N SER A 94 5.33 6.66 -5.50
CA SER A 94 5.70 7.43 -4.31
C SER A 94 5.79 6.58 -3.03
N ILE A 95 4.85 5.64 -2.83
CA ILE A 95 4.88 4.70 -1.71
C ILE A 95 6.14 3.84 -1.73
N PHE A 96 6.49 3.33 -2.92
CA PHE A 96 7.59 2.37 -3.05
C PHE A 96 8.97 3.01 -3.16
N THR A 97 9.07 4.24 -3.66
CA THR A 97 10.34 4.94 -3.83
C THR A 97 10.65 5.93 -2.72
N GLY A 98 9.61 6.45 -2.03
CA GLY A 98 9.74 7.54 -1.06
C GLY A 98 9.91 8.92 -1.69
N TYR A 99 9.83 9.04 -3.03
CA TYR A 99 9.92 10.31 -3.76
C TYR A 99 8.53 10.79 -4.20
N ILE A 100 8.37 12.09 -4.40
CA ILE A 100 7.14 12.68 -4.96
C ILE A 100 7.16 12.58 -6.50
N PRO A 101 6.00 12.74 -7.19
CA PRO A 101 5.92 12.64 -8.66
C PRO A 101 6.89 13.54 -9.41
N GLU A 102 7.16 14.74 -8.92
CA GLU A 102 8.11 15.71 -9.51
C GLU A 102 9.55 15.22 -9.46
N GLU A 103 9.86 14.26 -8.61
CA GLU A 103 11.21 13.71 -8.45
C GLU A 103 11.38 12.38 -9.17
N HIS A 104 10.38 11.48 -9.13
CA HIS A 104 10.45 10.19 -9.83
C HIS A 104 9.90 10.25 -11.26
N ASN A 105 9.26 11.34 -11.68
CA ASN A 105 8.73 11.58 -13.03
C ASN A 105 7.72 10.53 -13.54
N ILE A 106 7.00 9.88 -12.63
CA ILE A 106 5.87 9.00 -12.97
C ILE A 106 4.59 9.75 -12.65
N TYR A 107 3.84 10.15 -13.68
CA TYR A 107 2.59 10.89 -13.58
C TYR A 107 1.39 10.07 -14.06
N SER A 108 1.65 8.98 -14.81
CA SER A 108 0.63 8.10 -15.37
C SER A 108 1.14 6.66 -15.48
N THR A 109 0.26 5.72 -15.81
CA THR A 109 0.65 4.32 -16.10
C THR A 109 1.59 4.22 -17.30
N ALA A 110 1.43 5.10 -18.31
CA ALA A 110 2.30 5.11 -19.48
C ALA A 110 3.77 5.42 -19.13
N ASP A 111 3.99 6.25 -18.11
CA ASP A 111 5.35 6.63 -17.70
C ASP A 111 6.14 5.46 -17.12
N ILE A 112 5.45 4.44 -16.56
CA ILE A 112 6.09 3.23 -16.03
C ILE A 112 6.84 2.47 -17.14
N TYR A 113 6.38 2.59 -18.38
CA TYR A 113 6.97 1.92 -19.55
C TYR A 113 7.92 2.83 -20.35
N SER A 114 8.10 4.07 -19.93
CA SER A 114 9.00 5.01 -20.58
C SER A 114 10.46 4.57 -20.48
N GLU A 115 11.30 5.03 -21.40
CA GLU A 115 12.74 4.77 -21.33
C GLU A 115 13.36 5.34 -20.04
N THR A 116 12.84 6.47 -19.55
CA THR A 116 13.24 7.05 -18.26
C THR A 116 12.96 6.13 -17.09
N ALA A 117 11.77 5.49 -17.07
CA ALA A 117 11.43 4.54 -16.01
C ALA A 117 12.24 3.24 -16.09
N LYS A 118 12.77 2.88 -17.27
CA LYS A 118 13.65 1.72 -17.46
C LYS A 118 15.08 1.95 -16.99
N ASP A 119 15.47 3.19 -16.70
CA ASP A 119 16.80 3.49 -16.17
C ASP A 119 16.96 2.90 -14.76
N SER A 120 17.54 1.69 -14.73
CA SER A 120 17.79 0.96 -13.47
C SER A 120 18.84 1.61 -12.58
N GLU A 121 19.61 2.57 -13.09
CA GLU A 121 20.64 3.27 -12.33
C GLU A 121 20.11 4.55 -11.66
N ASN A 122 18.95 5.06 -12.09
CA ASN A 122 18.32 6.20 -11.44
C ASN A 122 17.79 5.82 -10.04
N PRO A 123 18.40 6.31 -8.94
CA PRO A 123 18.00 5.94 -7.59
C PRO A 123 16.57 6.39 -7.23
N ARG A 124 16.05 7.44 -7.90
CA ARG A 124 14.71 7.98 -7.66
C ARG A 124 13.59 7.09 -8.22
N LEU A 125 13.92 6.20 -9.15
CA LEU A 125 13.00 5.21 -9.74
C LEU A 125 13.10 3.85 -9.06
N ARG A 126 14.02 3.70 -8.13
CA ARG A 126 14.27 2.41 -7.48
C ARG A 126 13.38 2.24 -6.26
N SER A 127 12.53 1.23 -6.29
CA SER A 127 11.65 0.86 -5.18
C SER A 127 12.43 0.32 -3.97
N ILE A 128 11.82 0.35 -2.79
CA ILE A 128 12.39 -0.25 -1.58
C ILE A 128 12.64 -1.76 -1.75
N MET A 129 11.85 -2.48 -2.59
CA MET A 129 12.08 -3.87 -2.92
C MET A 129 13.39 -4.06 -3.71
N GLU A 130 13.66 -3.17 -4.67
CA GLU A 130 14.92 -3.20 -5.43
C GLU A 130 16.14 -2.87 -4.56
N TRP A 131 16.01 -1.89 -3.66
CA TRP A 131 17.04 -1.58 -2.68
C TRP A 131 17.33 -2.76 -1.77
N ALA A 132 16.29 -3.47 -1.30
CA ALA A 132 16.43 -4.67 -0.50
C ALA A 132 17.15 -5.80 -1.26
N CYS A 133 16.78 -6.04 -2.52
CA CYS A 133 17.47 -7.03 -3.37
C CYS A 133 18.96 -6.71 -3.54
N ARG A 134 19.31 -5.43 -3.76
CA ARG A 134 20.72 -4.99 -3.84
C ARG A 134 21.47 -5.17 -2.53
N ALA A 135 20.77 -5.13 -1.40
CA ALA A 135 21.32 -5.44 -0.07
C ALA A 135 21.38 -6.94 0.24
N GLY A 136 21.06 -7.81 -0.72
CA GLY A 136 21.09 -9.28 -0.55
C GLY A 136 19.85 -9.87 0.13
N MET A 137 18.80 -9.06 0.33
CA MET A 137 17.53 -9.49 0.94
C MET A 137 16.59 -10.09 -0.10
N LYS A 138 15.64 -10.90 0.35
CA LYS A 138 14.57 -11.45 -0.49
C LYS A 138 13.42 -10.44 -0.55
N ALA A 139 13.12 -9.94 -1.73
CA ALA A 139 11.95 -9.09 -1.96
C ALA A 139 11.01 -9.72 -2.98
N SER A 140 9.70 -9.52 -2.76
CA SER A 140 8.64 -9.99 -3.65
C SER A 140 7.62 -8.88 -3.89
N ALA A 141 6.98 -8.90 -5.06
CA ALA A 141 5.85 -8.03 -5.39
C ALA A 141 4.73 -8.83 -6.04
N VAL A 142 3.48 -8.57 -5.65
CA VAL A 142 2.26 -9.17 -6.19
C VAL A 142 1.28 -8.06 -6.51
N ILE A 143 1.18 -7.73 -7.79
CA ILE A 143 0.36 -6.62 -8.29
C ILE A 143 -0.27 -7.00 -9.63
N GLU A 144 -1.01 -6.10 -10.27
CA GLU A 144 -1.51 -6.32 -11.64
C GLU A 144 -0.35 -6.54 -12.64
N THR A 145 -0.65 -7.25 -13.73
CA THR A 145 0.37 -7.63 -14.73
C THR A 145 1.17 -6.44 -15.24
N GLU A 146 0.49 -5.33 -15.54
CA GLU A 146 1.13 -4.12 -16.07
C GLU A 146 2.13 -3.53 -15.07
N GLY A 147 1.74 -3.36 -13.81
CA GLY A 147 2.64 -2.87 -12.77
C GLY A 147 3.77 -3.85 -12.46
N ALA A 148 3.50 -5.17 -12.52
CA ALA A 148 4.51 -6.19 -12.27
C ALA A 148 5.65 -6.18 -13.30
N GLU A 149 5.36 -5.81 -14.55
CA GLU A 149 6.38 -5.67 -15.58
C GLU A 149 7.45 -4.63 -15.24
N SER A 150 7.11 -3.60 -14.45
CA SER A 150 8.08 -2.61 -13.98
C SER A 150 9.19 -3.22 -13.11
N PHE A 151 8.96 -4.39 -12.52
CA PHE A 151 9.94 -5.10 -11.71
C PHE A 151 10.80 -6.11 -12.50
N ARG A 152 10.51 -6.31 -13.80
CA ARG A 152 11.27 -7.25 -14.64
C ARG A 152 12.74 -6.86 -14.70
N GLY A 153 13.61 -7.82 -14.34
CA GLY A 153 15.07 -7.61 -14.27
C GLY A 153 15.53 -6.81 -13.05
N ARG A 154 14.64 -6.33 -12.19
CA ARG A 154 14.95 -5.51 -11.03
C ARG A 154 14.81 -6.25 -9.71
N ILE A 155 13.79 -7.10 -9.58
CA ILE A 155 13.64 -8.04 -8.47
C ILE A 155 13.43 -9.45 -9.02
N LYS A 156 13.80 -10.47 -8.25
CA LYS A 156 13.71 -11.87 -8.69
C LYS A 156 12.27 -12.38 -8.68
N ASN A 157 11.54 -12.09 -7.62
CA ASN A 157 10.22 -12.66 -7.37
C ASN A 157 9.15 -11.57 -7.52
N PHE A 158 8.51 -11.52 -8.67
CA PHE A 158 7.35 -10.65 -8.92
C PHE A 158 6.27 -11.47 -9.64
N TYR A 159 5.03 -11.18 -9.30
CA TYR A 159 3.86 -11.90 -9.78
C TYR A 159 2.86 -10.89 -10.33
N GLY A 160 2.65 -10.95 -11.65
CA GLY A 160 1.63 -10.16 -12.34
C GLY A 160 0.33 -10.94 -12.42
N VAL A 161 -0.75 -10.39 -11.88
CA VAL A 161 -2.09 -10.98 -11.96
C VAL A 161 -2.88 -10.28 -13.06
N PRO A 162 -3.37 -11.03 -14.08
CA PRO A 162 -4.16 -10.45 -15.15
C PRO A 162 -5.45 -9.82 -14.63
N ASN A 163 -5.86 -8.70 -15.22
CA ASN A 163 -7.14 -8.08 -14.90
C ASN A 163 -8.30 -9.07 -15.11
N SER A 164 -9.29 -9.00 -14.22
CA SER A 164 -10.54 -9.75 -14.28
C SER A 164 -11.73 -8.77 -14.27
N GLU A 165 -12.81 -9.13 -14.96
CA GLU A 165 -14.07 -8.38 -14.87
C GLU A 165 -14.66 -8.45 -13.46
N ASP A 166 -14.54 -9.60 -12.80
CA ASP A 166 -14.86 -9.74 -11.37
C ASP A 166 -13.65 -9.30 -10.52
N ILE A 167 -13.75 -8.09 -10.00
CA ILE A 167 -12.68 -7.50 -9.19
C ILE A 167 -12.50 -8.21 -7.83
N LEU A 168 -13.51 -8.90 -7.31
CA LEU A 168 -13.36 -9.67 -6.08
C LEU A 168 -12.62 -10.98 -6.34
N ASP A 169 -12.84 -11.60 -7.51
CA ASP A 169 -12.02 -12.72 -7.98
C ASP A 169 -10.58 -12.29 -8.22
N TYR A 170 -10.39 -11.12 -8.84
CA TYR A 170 -9.06 -10.53 -9.03
C TYR A 170 -8.30 -10.35 -7.70
N ASP A 171 -8.90 -9.70 -6.69
CA ASP A 171 -8.26 -9.52 -5.38
C ASP A 171 -8.03 -10.85 -4.65
N SER A 172 -8.89 -11.86 -4.89
CA SER A 172 -8.67 -13.22 -4.39
C SER A 172 -7.44 -13.86 -5.01
N LYS A 173 -7.24 -13.71 -6.33
CA LYS A 173 -6.03 -14.20 -7.04
C LYS A 173 -4.77 -13.48 -6.57
N ILE A 174 -4.82 -12.15 -6.42
CA ILE A 174 -3.72 -11.39 -5.81
C ILE A 174 -3.35 -11.99 -4.45
N THR A 175 -4.36 -12.31 -3.63
CA THR A 175 -4.14 -12.91 -2.31
C THR A 175 -3.52 -14.29 -2.42
N GLU A 176 -3.96 -15.15 -3.32
CA GLU A 176 -3.37 -16.48 -3.55
C GLU A 176 -1.90 -16.40 -3.94
N TYR A 177 -1.54 -15.47 -4.84
CA TYR A 177 -0.15 -15.22 -5.21
C TYR A 177 0.66 -14.62 -4.05
N ALA A 178 0.05 -13.77 -3.22
CA ALA A 178 0.70 -13.25 -2.01
C ALA A 178 0.99 -14.38 -1.00
N LEU A 179 0.05 -15.31 -0.81
CA LEU A 179 0.28 -16.50 0.02
C LEU A 179 1.37 -17.41 -0.55
N HIS A 180 1.45 -17.52 -1.90
CA HIS A 180 2.55 -18.23 -2.55
C HIS A 180 3.89 -17.53 -2.28
N ALA A 181 3.95 -16.23 -2.47
CA ALA A 181 5.16 -15.43 -2.21
C ALA A 181 5.61 -15.53 -0.74
N LEU A 182 4.68 -15.55 0.22
CA LEU A 182 4.99 -15.69 1.66
C LEU A 182 5.66 -17.03 1.99
N LYS A 183 5.38 -18.12 1.24
CA LYS A 183 6.07 -19.42 1.43
C LYS A 183 7.57 -19.33 1.15
N GLU A 184 8.00 -18.41 0.29
CA GLU A 184 9.40 -18.13 0.00
C GLU A 184 10.09 -17.31 1.10
N LYS A 185 9.36 -16.93 2.14
CA LYS A 185 9.83 -16.18 3.31
C LYS A 185 10.56 -14.89 2.92
N PRO A 186 9.93 -13.97 2.18
CA PRO A 186 10.55 -12.72 1.80
C PRO A 186 10.84 -11.85 3.03
N ASP A 187 11.86 -11.01 2.93
CA ASP A 187 12.14 -9.97 3.91
C ASP A 187 11.23 -8.75 3.68
N ILE A 188 10.87 -8.50 2.42
CA ILE A 188 9.88 -7.50 2.01
C ILE A 188 8.92 -8.11 0.99
N LEU A 189 7.61 -7.92 1.21
CA LEU A 189 6.55 -8.23 0.24
C LEU A 189 5.69 -7.00 -0.01
N ALA A 190 5.43 -6.68 -1.27
CA ALA A 190 4.44 -5.69 -1.68
C ALA A 190 3.22 -6.39 -2.31
N VAL A 191 2.01 -5.94 -1.94
CA VAL A 191 0.73 -6.48 -2.43
C VAL A 191 -0.18 -5.31 -2.79
N HIS A 192 -0.92 -5.39 -3.91
CA HIS A 192 -1.88 -4.37 -4.33
C HIS A 192 -3.28 -4.96 -4.50
N LEU A 193 -4.24 -4.50 -3.68
CA LEU A 193 -5.65 -4.88 -3.70
C LEU A 193 -6.50 -3.72 -4.25
N ARG A 194 -7.41 -3.98 -5.20
CA ARG A 194 -8.07 -2.94 -6.01
C ARG A 194 -9.58 -2.85 -5.83
N ALA A 195 -10.20 -3.70 -5.02
CA ALA A 195 -11.66 -3.78 -4.99
C ALA A 195 -12.35 -2.49 -4.52
N LEU A 196 -11.78 -1.71 -3.60
CA LEU A 196 -12.42 -0.46 -3.15
C LEU A 196 -12.48 0.57 -4.27
N ASP A 197 -11.39 0.77 -5.02
CA ASP A 197 -11.38 1.68 -6.15
C ASP A 197 -12.40 1.27 -7.20
N ARG A 198 -12.35 0.02 -7.66
CA ARG A 198 -13.26 -0.50 -8.70
C ARG A 198 -14.72 -0.43 -8.29
N TYR A 199 -15.04 -0.67 -7.01
CA TYR A 199 -16.39 -0.49 -6.50
C TYR A 199 -16.77 0.98 -6.37
N SER A 200 -15.84 1.87 -6.04
CA SER A 200 -16.13 3.30 -5.96
C SER A 200 -16.62 3.86 -7.31
N HIS A 201 -16.08 3.35 -8.40
CA HIS A 201 -16.51 3.71 -9.75
C HIS A 201 -17.87 3.13 -10.17
N ARG A 202 -18.23 1.93 -9.72
CA ARG A 202 -19.39 1.14 -10.22
C ARG A 202 -20.55 1.09 -9.24
N ALA A 203 -20.28 1.03 -7.94
CA ALA A 203 -21.31 0.80 -6.93
C ALA A 203 -22.34 1.92 -6.86
N GLU A 204 -23.62 1.55 -6.81
CA GLU A 204 -24.72 2.48 -6.64
C GLU A 204 -25.10 2.69 -5.17
N THR A 205 -24.72 1.74 -4.33
CA THR A 205 -25.12 1.70 -2.93
C THR A 205 -23.95 1.52 -1.97
N TRP A 206 -24.13 2.05 -0.76
CA TRP A 206 -23.18 1.82 0.34
C TRP A 206 -23.07 0.34 0.74
N LYS A 207 -24.09 -0.47 0.44
CA LYS A 207 -24.07 -1.91 0.65
C LYS A 207 -23.01 -2.60 -0.22
N GLU A 208 -22.86 -2.16 -1.45
CA GLU A 208 -21.85 -2.69 -2.37
C GLU A 208 -20.44 -2.30 -1.95
N MET A 209 -20.22 -1.05 -1.51
CA MET A 209 -18.93 -0.63 -0.94
C MET A 209 -18.55 -1.48 0.29
N LYS A 210 -19.52 -1.75 1.17
CA LYS A 210 -19.29 -2.65 2.32
C LYS A 210 -18.99 -4.09 1.88
N LYS A 211 -19.52 -4.55 0.73
CA LYS A 211 -19.19 -5.88 0.16
C LYS A 211 -17.71 -5.93 -0.24
N ALA A 212 -17.22 -4.91 -0.97
CA ALA A 212 -15.81 -4.80 -1.33
C ALA A 212 -14.90 -4.75 -0.10
N ALA A 213 -15.22 -3.90 0.87
CA ALA A 213 -14.47 -3.77 2.11
C ALA A 213 -14.36 -5.08 2.89
N LYS A 214 -15.46 -5.85 3.00
CA LYS A 214 -15.45 -7.17 3.64
C LYS A 214 -14.61 -8.19 2.88
N ALA A 215 -14.61 -8.14 1.56
CA ALA A 215 -13.77 -9.03 0.75
C ALA A 215 -12.29 -8.73 0.96
N ILE A 216 -11.90 -7.44 0.93
CA ILE A 216 -10.53 -7.00 1.24
C ILE A 216 -10.15 -7.43 2.65
N ASP A 217 -11.00 -7.18 3.65
CA ASP A 217 -10.72 -7.54 5.04
C ASP A 217 -10.44 -9.05 5.23
N LYS A 218 -11.19 -9.91 4.51
CA LYS A 218 -10.95 -11.35 4.46
C LYS A 218 -9.63 -11.71 3.76
N ASN A 219 -9.26 -10.99 2.72
CA ASN A 219 -7.99 -11.19 2.03
C ASN A 219 -6.80 -10.75 2.93
N LEU A 220 -6.94 -9.64 3.63
CA LEU A 220 -5.97 -9.19 4.63
C LEU A 220 -5.78 -10.23 5.73
N GLU A 221 -6.86 -10.79 6.28
CA GLU A 221 -6.81 -11.86 7.29
C GLU A 221 -5.93 -13.03 6.83
N LYS A 222 -6.15 -13.51 5.59
CA LYS A 222 -5.35 -14.61 5.04
C LYS A 222 -3.86 -14.26 4.96
N ILE A 223 -3.52 -13.04 4.53
CA ILE A 223 -2.14 -12.58 4.44
C ILE A 223 -1.52 -12.51 5.84
N PHE A 224 -2.24 -11.93 6.81
CA PHE A 224 -1.75 -11.80 8.19
C PHE A 224 -1.45 -13.16 8.83
N GLN A 225 -2.37 -14.13 8.68
CA GLN A 225 -2.23 -15.47 9.26
C GLN A 225 -1.10 -16.30 8.64
N ASN A 226 -0.64 -15.96 7.43
CA ASN A 226 0.39 -16.70 6.72
C ASN A 226 1.76 -16.00 6.71
N ALA A 227 1.85 -14.80 7.23
CA ALA A 227 3.13 -14.12 7.39
C ALA A 227 3.91 -14.71 8.58
N GLU A 228 5.25 -14.65 8.49
CA GLU A 228 6.11 -15.11 9.60
C GLU A 228 6.01 -14.16 10.79
N LYS A 229 6.24 -14.69 12.00
CA LYS A 229 6.35 -13.87 13.22
C LYS A 229 7.44 -12.81 13.06
N GLY A 230 7.22 -11.64 13.62
CA GLY A 230 8.11 -10.49 13.49
C GLY A 230 7.98 -9.79 12.12
N THR A 231 6.87 -9.99 11.42
CA THR A 231 6.50 -9.22 10.24
C THR A 231 5.71 -7.98 10.65
N ILE A 232 6.16 -6.82 10.20
CA ILE A 232 5.41 -5.57 10.32
C ILE A 232 4.61 -5.33 9.03
N PHE A 233 3.35 -4.97 9.19
CA PHE A 233 2.44 -4.67 8.10
C PHE A 233 2.26 -3.15 7.96
N PHE A 234 2.36 -2.67 6.73
CA PHE A 234 2.00 -1.31 6.31
C PHE A 234 0.80 -1.44 5.38
N ILE A 235 -0.41 -1.24 5.89
CA ILE A 235 -1.63 -1.27 5.09
C ILE A 235 -2.02 0.18 4.79
N CYS A 236 -1.91 0.61 3.54
CA CYS A 236 -2.12 2.00 3.17
C CYS A 236 -3.03 2.15 1.95
N GLY A 237 -3.77 3.27 1.91
CA GLY A 237 -4.32 3.77 0.66
C GLY A 237 -3.23 4.43 -0.18
N ASP A 238 -3.42 4.45 -1.48
CA ASP A 238 -2.58 5.20 -2.41
C ASP A 238 -3.14 6.60 -2.70
N HIS A 239 -4.46 6.71 -2.88
CA HIS A 239 -5.19 7.98 -3.04
C HIS A 239 -6.60 7.90 -2.46
N ALA A 240 -7.28 9.04 -2.36
CA ALA A 240 -8.70 9.08 -2.03
C ALA A 240 -9.55 8.62 -3.22
N VAL A 241 -10.78 8.13 -2.97
CA VAL A 241 -11.67 7.64 -4.02
C VAL A 241 -11.94 8.70 -5.08
N HIS A 242 -11.95 8.31 -6.35
CA HIS A 242 -12.43 9.15 -7.43
C HIS A 242 -13.96 9.33 -7.35
N GLY A 243 -14.48 10.50 -7.80
CA GLY A 243 -15.93 10.78 -7.72
C GLY A 243 -16.47 10.83 -6.29
N GLY A 244 -15.67 11.36 -5.37
CA GLY A 244 -15.94 11.43 -3.93
C GLY A 244 -17.31 12.00 -3.55
N ASP A 245 -17.88 12.90 -4.35
CA ASP A 245 -19.21 13.48 -4.14
C ASP A 245 -20.31 12.44 -3.95
N LYS A 246 -20.23 11.31 -4.67
CA LYS A 246 -21.19 10.21 -4.56
C LYS A 246 -21.20 9.59 -3.17
N TRP A 247 -20.03 9.40 -2.59
CA TRP A 247 -19.82 8.75 -1.28
C TRP A 247 -19.79 9.74 -0.13
N LEU A 248 -19.54 11.02 -0.42
CA LEU A 248 -19.44 12.10 0.53
C LEU A 248 -20.72 12.95 0.68
N LYS A 249 -21.83 12.57 0.00
CA LYS A 249 -23.12 13.33 0.07
C LYS A 249 -23.62 13.67 1.48
N LYS A 250 -23.24 12.87 2.47
CA LYS A 250 -23.57 13.08 3.89
C LYS A 250 -22.31 13.22 4.74
N ALA A 251 -21.21 13.65 4.12
CA ALA A 251 -19.95 13.82 4.80
C ALA A 251 -19.94 15.09 5.67
N THR A 252 -19.23 15.04 6.76
CA THR A 252 -18.91 16.23 7.56
C THR A 252 -17.93 17.12 6.80
N HIS A 253 -17.82 18.38 7.22
CA HIS A 253 -16.82 19.29 6.64
C HIS A 253 -15.38 18.74 6.73
N GLU A 254 -15.04 18.07 7.84
CA GLU A 254 -13.74 17.45 8.02
C GLU A 254 -13.50 16.30 7.05
N GLU A 255 -14.50 15.43 6.80
CA GLU A 255 -14.38 14.33 5.84
C GLU A 255 -14.18 14.85 4.41
N ILE A 256 -14.88 15.91 4.03
CA ILE A 256 -14.71 16.59 2.73
C ILE A 256 -13.28 17.12 2.62
N LYS A 257 -12.82 17.87 3.63
CA LYS A 257 -11.46 18.40 3.66
C LYS A 257 -10.37 17.31 3.59
N ASN A 258 -10.56 16.19 4.28
CA ASN A 258 -9.65 15.05 4.18
C ASN A 258 -9.59 14.49 2.76
N HIS A 259 -10.74 14.40 2.09
CA HIS A 259 -10.81 13.93 0.72
C HIS A 259 -10.13 14.91 -0.26
N GLU A 260 -10.45 16.21 -0.18
CA GLU A 260 -9.87 17.26 -1.03
C GLU A 260 -8.34 17.35 -0.89
N ASN A 261 -7.81 17.12 0.32
CA ASN A 261 -6.37 17.08 0.58
C ASN A 261 -5.73 15.73 0.31
N ASN A 262 -6.45 14.80 -0.31
CA ASN A 262 -6.00 13.47 -0.65
C ASN A 262 -5.38 12.72 0.55
N TYR A 263 -6.04 12.79 1.72
CA TYR A 263 -5.63 12.01 2.87
C TYR A 263 -6.09 10.57 2.76
N VAL A 264 -5.16 9.64 2.94
CA VAL A 264 -5.35 8.19 2.95
C VAL A 264 -5.08 7.62 4.34
N ALA A 265 -5.61 6.43 4.62
CA ALA A 265 -5.29 5.72 5.83
C ALA A 265 -3.96 4.97 5.67
N LEU A 266 -3.10 5.02 6.68
CA LEU A 266 -2.00 4.08 6.88
C LEU A 266 -2.18 3.42 8.24
N ILE A 267 -2.29 2.10 8.23
CA ILE A 267 -2.35 1.26 9.41
C ILE A 267 -1.04 0.48 9.50
N VAL A 268 -0.39 0.57 10.65
CA VAL A 268 0.84 -0.19 10.91
C VAL A 268 0.61 -1.12 12.08
N GLY A 269 0.89 -2.40 11.88
CA GLY A 269 0.72 -3.42 12.91
C GLY A 269 1.69 -4.57 12.76
N CYS A 270 1.79 -5.38 13.80
CA CYS A 270 2.67 -6.54 13.86
C CYS A 270 1.94 -7.61 14.68
N ASP A 271 2.18 -8.88 14.39
CA ASP A 271 1.60 -10.03 15.07
C ASP A 271 0.06 -10.06 15.11
N TYR A 272 -0.50 -10.79 14.16
CA TYR A 272 -1.94 -11.08 14.08
C TYR A 272 -2.30 -12.30 14.94
#